data_2b3d6e68e49ec8dc753cc6a83769caf7
#
_entry.id   2b3d6e68e49ec8dc753cc6a83769caf7
#
_cell.length_a   1.000
_cell.length_b   1.000
_cell.length_c   1.000
_cell.angle_alpha   90.00
_cell.angle_beta   90.00
_cell.angle_gamma   90.00
#
_symmetry.space_group_name_H-M   'P 1'
#
loop_
_entity.id
_entity.type
_entity.pdbx_description
1 polymer ?
#
loop_
_entity_poly.entity_id
_entity_poly.type
_entity_poly.pdbx_seq_one_letter_code
_entity_poly.pdbx_strand_id
1 'polypeptide(L)'
;TRRRRQRQMCIRDSNWTVFSVTGEQEWEITPYGNPAPSAKMSGYSGGNNVNEDWLITNTIDLSSLSTATLNFQSVVRYNGPILEVYASSDYSGGDPSTDGNWNELSVTLDTDSSSWSSWTDSGNIDLSSYTGGNVYIAFKYVSTSSGSATYEIDNVLVVGE
;
A
#
# COMPACT_ATOMS: atom_id res chain seq x y z
N THR A 1 20.22 8.62 -24.50
CA THR A 1 18.88 8.04 -24.22
C THR A 1 18.85 7.62 -22.75
N ARG A 2 18.18 8.41 -21.90
CA ARG A 2 17.98 8.05 -20.49
C ARG A 2 17.09 6.81 -20.42
N ARG A 3 17.59 5.69 -19.89
CA ARG A 3 16.80 4.48 -19.68
C ARG A 3 15.85 4.73 -18.52
N ARG A 4 14.54 4.73 -18.77
CA ARG A 4 13.51 4.60 -17.73
C ARG A 4 13.75 3.30 -16.97
N ARG A 5 14.01 3.38 -15.67
CA ARG A 5 13.98 2.20 -14.80
C ARG A 5 12.55 2.03 -14.29
N GLN A 6 11.89 0.98 -14.77
CA GLN A 6 10.60 0.54 -14.25
C GLN A 6 10.84 -0.57 -13.24
N ARG A 7 10.31 -0.44 -12.04
CA ARG A 7 10.14 -1.54 -11.11
C ARG A 7 8.65 -1.74 -10.86
N GLN A 8 8.08 -2.73 -11.51
CA GLN A 8 6.79 -3.26 -11.14
C GLN A 8 7.00 -4.15 -9.92
N MET A 9 6.43 -3.77 -8.80
CA MET A 9 6.45 -4.55 -7.58
C MET A 9 5.23 -5.46 -7.59
N CYS A 10 5.44 -6.71 -8.03
CA CYS A 10 4.42 -7.72 -7.95
C CYS A 10 4.25 -8.15 -6.50
N ILE A 11 3.03 -8.13 -5.97
CA ILE A 11 2.70 -8.67 -4.64
C ILE A 11 3.08 -10.16 -4.51
N ARG A 12 3.32 -10.83 -5.65
CA ARG A 12 3.91 -12.18 -5.71
C ARG A 12 5.38 -12.25 -5.31
N ASP A 13 6.09 -11.14 -5.37
CA ASP A 13 7.48 -11.11 -4.93
C ASP A 13 7.46 -11.26 -3.41
N SER A 14 8.04 -12.34 -2.91
CA SER A 14 8.08 -12.80 -1.51
C SER A 14 8.73 -11.82 -0.52
N ASN A 15 8.76 -10.56 -0.84
CA ASN A 15 9.58 -9.51 -0.26
C ASN A 15 8.79 -8.35 0.35
N TRP A 16 7.45 -8.41 0.39
CA TRP A 16 6.64 -7.46 1.13
C TRP A 16 6.59 -7.84 2.60
N THR A 17 6.68 -6.86 3.47
CA THR A 17 6.50 -7.06 4.90
C THR A 17 5.05 -6.81 5.27
N VAL A 18 4.42 -7.79 5.91
CA VAL A 18 3.15 -7.65 6.60
C VAL A 18 3.45 -7.45 8.07
N PHE A 19 2.92 -6.40 8.68
CA PHE A 19 3.09 -6.11 10.09
C PHE A 19 1.76 -5.74 10.72
N SER A 20 1.31 -6.53 11.70
CA SER A 20 0.13 -6.22 12.50
C SER A 20 0.53 -5.53 13.79
N VAL A 21 0.08 -4.30 13.97
CA VAL A 21 0.26 -3.54 15.21
C VAL A 21 -0.84 -3.90 16.21
N THR A 22 -2.06 -4.08 15.73
CA THR A 22 -3.24 -4.39 16.55
C THR A 22 -4.20 -5.26 15.76
N GLY A 23 -4.78 -6.25 16.41
CA GLY A 23 -5.79 -7.14 15.85
C GLY A 23 -5.25 -8.50 15.45
N GLU A 24 -6.14 -9.35 14.98
CA GLU A 24 -5.81 -10.74 14.58
C GLU A 24 -5.91 -10.95 13.06
N GLN A 25 -6.50 -10.00 12.34
CA GLN A 25 -6.57 -10.02 10.88
C GLN A 25 -5.31 -9.35 10.32
N GLU A 26 -4.84 -9.85 9.20
CA GLU A 26 -3.62 -9.37 8.55
C GLU A 26 -3.83 -9.24 7.04
N TRP A 27 -2.93 -8.51 6.39
CA TRP A 27 -2.85 -8.49 4.94
C TRP A 27 -2.61 -9.89 4.40
N GLU A 28 -3.36 -10.28 3.40
CA GLU A 28 -3.27 -11.58 2.73
C GLU A 28 -3.23 -11.43 1.21
N ILE A 29 -2.82 -12.49 0.52
CA ILE A 29 -2.93 -12.58 -0.94
C ILE A 29 -4.28 -13.19 -1.28
N THR A 30 -5.06 -12.53 -2.12
CA THR A 30 -6.30 -13.04 -2.66
C THR A 30 -6.13 -13.50 -4.11
N PRO A 31 -6.87 -14.54 -4.55
CA PRO A 31 -6.83 -14.98 -5.96
C PRO A 31 -7.51 -14.00 -6.93
N TYR A 32 -8.09 -12.92 -6.44
CA TYR A 32 -8.66 -11.84 -7.24
C TYR A 32 -7.63 -10.74 -7.47
N GLY A 33 -7.80 -9.95 -8.52
CA GLY A 33 -6.86 -8.87 -8.86
C GLY A 33 -7.00 -8.41 -10.30
N ASN A 34 -6.18 -7.44 -10.70
CA ASN A 34 -6.19 -6.86 -12.04
C ASN A 34 -4.76 -6.66 -12.61
N PRO A 35 -4.06 -7.73 -13.06
CA PRO A 35 -4.45 -9.15 -13.03
C PRO A 35 -4.27 -9.81 -11.66
N ALA A 36 -4.99 -10.88 -11.41
CA ALA A 36 -4.86 -11.68 -10.19
C ALA A 36 -3.44 -12.28 -10.01
N PRO A 37 -2.95 -12.42 -8.76
CA PRO A 37 -3.56 -12.10 -7.48
C PRO A 37 -3.31 -10.65 -7.03
N SER A 38 -4.06 -10.19 -6.02
CA SER A 38 -3.82 -8.91 -5.35
C SER A 38 -3.57 -9.07 -3.84
N ALA A 39 -3.16 -8.01 -3.16
CA ALA A 39 -3.18 -7.95 -1.70
C ALA A 39 -4.55 -7.53 -1.21
N LYS A 40 -5.01 -8.15 -0.13
CA LYS A 40 -6.30 -7.86 0.49
C LYS A 40 -6.14 -7.71 2.00
N MET A 41 -6.88 -6.77 2.57
CA MET A 41 -7.03 -6.60 4.02
C MET A 41 -8.49 -6.36 4.37
N SER A 42 -8.95 -7.03 5.43
CA SER A 42 -10.26 -6.83 6.01
C SER A 42 -10.22 -7.06 7.52
N GLY A 43 -10.71 -6.13 8.30
CA GLY A 43 -10.89 -6.30 9.75
C GLY A 43 -12.19 -7.04 10.12
N TYR A 44 -12.93 -7.58 9.15
CA TYR A 44 -14.15 -8.32 9.41
C TYR A 44 -13.89 -9.83 9.56
N SER A 45 -14.22 -10.36 10.72
CA SER A 45 -14.21 -11.80 10.99
C SER A 45 -15.29 -12.14 12.02
N GLY A 46 -16.47 -12.57 11.54
CA GLY A 46 -17.65 -12.75 12.38
C GLY A 46 -18.25 -11.47 12.97
N GLY A 47 -17.69 -10.31 12.62
CA GLY A 47 -18.04 -8.96 13.06
C GLY A 47 -16.93 -7.99 12.72
N ASN A 48 -17.16 -6.71 13.00
CA ASN A 48 -16.11 -5.69 12.87
C ASN A 48 -15.11 -5.81 14.04
N ASN A 49 -13.83 -5.86 13.71
CA ASN A 49 -12.75 -5.94 14.70
C ASN A 49 -11.82 -4.73 14.56
N VAL A 50 -11.21 -4.34 15.67
CA VAL A 50 -10.21 -3.28 15.71
C VAL A 50 -8.89 -3.83 15.18
N ASN A 51 -8.37 -3.22 14.15
CA ASN A 51 -7.08 -3.58 13.55
C ASN A 51 -6.27 -2.33 13.20
N GLU A 52 -4.95 -2.49 13.21
CA GLU A 52 -3.99 -1.62 12.54
C GLU A 52 -2.93 -2.52 11.89
N ASP A 53 -2.89 -2.53 10.57
CA ASP A 53 -2.08 -3.45 9.79
C ASP A 53 -1.38 -2.74 8.63
N TRP A 54 -0.09 -3.00 8.51
CA TRP A 54 0.77 -2.38 7.53
C TRP A 54 1.23 -3.40 6.49
N LEU A 55 1.14 -3.02 5.22
CA LEU A 55 1.75 -3.73 4.09
C LEU A 55 2.87 -2.86 3.56
N ILE A 56 4.12 -3.27 3.73
CA ILE A 56 5.30 -2.47 3.46
C ILE A 56 6.10 -3.08 2.33
N THR A 57 6.50 -2.27 1.37
CA THR A 57 7.36 -2.71 0.26
C THR A 57 8.75 -3.08 0.78
N ASN A 58 9.50 -3.83 -0.03
CA ASN A 58 10.95 -3.81 0.10
C ASN A 58 11.52 -2.41 -0.09
N THR A 59 12.75 -2.26 0.31
CA THR A 59 13.56 -1.08 -0.03
C THR A 59 13.54 -0.83 -1.53
N ILE A 60 13.13 0.37 -1.92
CA ILE A 60 13.15 0.86 -3.29
C ILE A 60 14.34 1.79 -3.44
N ASP A 61 15.30 1.41 -4.26
CA ASP A 61 16.51 2.20 -4.52
C ASP A 61 16.22 3.28 -5.57
N LEU A 62 16.17 4.54 -5.12
CA LEU A 62 16.02 5.74 -5.96
C LEU A 62 17.33 6.56 -6.00
N SER A 63 18.46 6.00 -5.55
CA SER A 63 19.72 6.74 -5.35
C SER A 63 20.30 7.34 -6.64
N SER A 64 20.04 6.72 -7.79
CA SER A 64 20.52 7.16 -9.09
C SER A 64 19.49 7.90 -9.93
N LEU A 65 18.32 8.20 -9.34
CA LEU A 65 17.22 8.84 -10.05
C LEU A 65 17.11 10.32 -9.69
N SER A 66 16.63 11.13 -10.62
CA SER A 66 16.32 12.55 -10.43
C SER A 66 14.82 12.79 -10.27
N THR A 67 14.00 11.88 -10.75
CA THR A 67 12.54 11.87 -10.59
C THR A 67 12.07 10.47 -10.26
N ALA A 68 10.97 10.36 -9.51
CA ALA A 68 10.32 9.09 -9.25
C ALA A 68 8.80 9.30 -9.05
N THR A 69 8.02 8.33 -9.49
CA THR A 69 6.55 8.35 -9.41
C THR A 69 6.04 6.98 -8.97
N LEU A 70 5.13 6.96 -8.01
CA LEU A 70 4.36 5.79 -7.60
C LEU A 70 2.99 5.80 -8.28
N ASN A 71 2.54 4.64 -8.71
CA ASN A 71 1.16 4.38 -9.14
C ASN A 71 0.72 3.01 -8.63
N PHE A 72 -0.55 2.87 -8.31
CA PHE A 72 -1.17 1.59 -7.94
C PHE A 72 -2.67 1.62 -8.24
N GLN A 73 -3.34 0.50 -8.05
CA GLN A 73 -4.79 0.39 -8.17
C GLN A 73 -5.41 -0.12 -6.87
N SER A 74 -6.62 0.34 -6.58
CA SER A 74 -7.37 -0.08 -5.40
C SER A 74 -8.82 -0.38 -5.72
N VAL A 75 -9.42 -1.23 -4.90
CA VAL A 75 -10.87 -1.43 -4.82
C VAL A 75 -11.26 -1.55 -3.35
N VAL A 76 -12.41 -1.02 -2.99
CA VAL A 76 -12.95 -1.05 -1.62
C VAL A 76 -14.33 -1.70 -1.60
N ARG A 77 -14.62 -2.40 -0.53
CA ARG A 77 -15.94 -2.95 -0.22
C ARG A 77 -16.22 -2.78 1.27
N TYR A 78 -17.46 -2.49 1.59
CA TYR A 78 -17.96 -2.22 2.94
C TYR A 78 -17.42 -0.91 3.54
N ASN A 79 -18.10 -0.43 4.59
CA ASN A 79 -17.76 0.82 5.25
C ASN A 79 -16.71 0.62 6.35
N GLY A 80 -15.81 1.55 6.45
CA GLY A 80 -14.76 1.59 7.47
C GLY A 80 -13.83 2.77 7.24
N PRO A 81 -12.80 2.93 8.08
CA PRO A 81 -11.76 3.91 7.87
C PRO A 81 -11.12 3.80 6.48
N ILE A 82 -10.68 4.93 5.94
CA ILE A 82 -10.03 5.01 4.64
C ILE A 82 -8.60 4.48 4.78
N LEU A 83 -8.16 3.73 3.76
CA LEU A 83 -6.76 3.27 3.65
C LEU A 83 -5.81 4.47 3.55
N GLU A 84 -4.73 4.42 4.29
CA GLU A 84 -3.68 5.43 4.26
C GLU A 84 -2.44 4.89 3.53
N VAL A 85 -1.74 5.75 2.79
CA VAL A 85 -0.51 5.39 2.06
C VAL A 85 0.61 6.30 2.50
N TYR A 86 1.76 5.72 2.82
CA TYR A 86 2.91 6.42 3.39
C TYR A 86 4.20 6.11 2.65
N ALA A 87 5.15 7.03 2.76
CA ALA A 87 6.54 6.83 2.35
C ALA A 87 7.49 7.15 3.51
N SER A 88 8.58 6.39 3.63
CA SER A 88 9.64 6.63 4.59
C SER A 88 11.02 6.36 3.96
N SER A 89 12.00 7.21 4.27
CA SER A 89 13.39 7.02 3.88
C SER A 89 14.26 6.44 5.00
N ASP A 90 13.73 6.28 6.20
CA ASP A 90 14.48 5.90 7.41
C ASP A 90 13.87 4.72 8.18
N TYR A 91 12.83 4.08 7.63
CA TYR A 91 12.30 2.83 8.21
C TYR A 91 13.39 1.75 8.24
N SER A 92 13.55 1.06 9.36
CA SER A 92 14.63 0.09 9.58
C SER A 92 14.17 -1.37 9.69
N GLY A 93 12.88 -1.63 9.53
CA GLY A 93 12.30 -2.99 9.53
C GLY A 93 11.68 -3.41 10.86
N GLY A 94 11.49 -2.48 11.79
CA GLY A 94 10.82 -2.70 13.07
C GLY A 94 9.32 -2.50 13.00
N ASP A 95 8.72 -2.18 14.16
CA ASP A 95 7.32 -1.82 14.27
C ASP A 95 7.06 -0.46 13.58
N PRO A 96 6.29 -0.41 12.48
CA PRO A 96 6.11 0.82 11.72
C PRO A 96 5.36 1.92 12.48
N SER A 97 4.69 1.61 13.59
CA SER A 97 4.05 2.61 14.43
C SER A 97 5.07 3.41 15.28
N THR A 98 6.28 2.89 15.42
CA THR A 98 7.36 3.48 16.24
C THR A 98 8.70 3.58 15.52
N ASP A 99 8.87 2.90 14.40
CA ASP A 99 10.09 2.87 13.59
C ASP A 99 9.89 3.59 12.25
N GLY A 100 10.78 4.54 11.98
CA GLY A 100 10.74 5.37 10.79
C GLY A 100 9.84 6.62 10.91
N ASN A 101 10.14 7.59 10.07
CA ASN A 101 9.31 8.77 9.87
C ASN A 101 8.47 8.55 8.61
N TRP A 102 7.19 8.34 8.79
CA TRP A 102 6.25 8.08 7.72
C TRP A 102 5.54 9.36 7.29
N ASN A 103 5.65 9.72 6.03
CA ASN A 103 4.96 10.86 5.44
C ASN A 103 3.78 10.35 4.62
N GLU A 104 2.58 10.82 4.94
CA GLU A 104 1.38 10.45 4.22
C GLU A 104 1.43 10.98 2.78
N LEU A 105 1.08 10.13 1.83
CA LEU A 105 0.99 10.46 0.42
C LEU A 105 -0.46 10.77 0.04
N SER A 106 -0.65 11.84 -0.71
CA SER A 106 -1.97 12.15 -1.28
C SER A 106 -2.24 11.24 -2.47
N VAL A 107 -3.25 10.39 -2.35
CA VAL A 107 -3.59 9.36 -3.34
C VAL A 107 -5.07 9.40 -3.69
N THR A 108 -5.43 8.91 -4.87
CA THR A 108 -6.81 8.61 -5.23
C THR A 108 -7.08 7.14 -4.93
N LEU A 109 -8.16 6.86 -4.20
CA LEU A 109 -8.62 5.51 -3.88
C LEU A 109 -10.02 5.28 -4.44
N ASP A 110 -10.38 4.01 -4.63
CA ASP A 110 -11.77 3.65 -4.81
C ASP A 110 -12.61 4.06 -3.59
N THR A 111 -13.76 4.66 -3.82
CA THR A 111 -14.68 5.15 -2.77
C THR A 111 -16.04 4.48 -2.80
N ASP A 112 -16.32 3.62 -3.81
CA ASP A 112 -17.56 2.89 -3.89
C ASP A 112 -17.56 1.62 -3.02
N SER A 113 -17.80 1.81 -1.72
CA SER A 113 -17.88 0.71 -0.76
C SER A 113 -19.15 -0.16 -0.88
N SER A 114 -20.10 0.24 -1.75
CA SER A 114 -21.39 -0.45 -1.89
C SER A 114 -21.34 -1.69 -2.78
N SER A 115 -20.32 -1.80 -3.64
CA SER A 115 -20.15 -2.92 -4.57
C SER A 115 -18.67 -3.21 -4.78
N TRP A 116 -18.34 -4.38 -5.33
CA TRP A 116 -17.03 -4.61 -5.92
C TRP A 116 -16.99 -3.88 -7.26
N SER A 117 -16.53 -2.64 -7.21
CA SER A 117 -16.46 -1.75 -8.38
C SER A 117 -15.27 -2.07 -9.28
N SER A 118 -15.07 -1.25 -10.30
CA SER A 118 -13.86 -1.31 -11.11
C SER A 118 -12.64 -0.83 -10.32
N TRP A 119 -11.48 -1.39 -10.61
CA TRP A 119 -10.22 -0.94 -10.05
C TRP A 119 -9.98 0.53 -10.32
N THR A 120 -9.69 1.29 -9.27
CA THR A 120 -9.43 2.73 -9.33
C THR A 120 -7.92 2.99 -9.31
N ASP A 121 -7.44 3.78 -10.27
CA ASP A 121 -6.06 4.21 -10.38
C ASP A 121 -5.73 5.28 -9.32
N SER A 122 -4.60 5.14 -8.65
CA SER A 122 -4.17 6.08 -7.60
C SER A 122 -3.78 7.47 -8.11
N GLY A 123 -3.65 7.62 -9.43
CA GLY A 123 -2.94 8.74 -10.02
C GLY A 123 -1.42 8.59 -9.91
N ASN A 124 -0.70 9.49 -10.51
CA ASN A 124 0.76 9.56 -10.42
C ASN A 124 1.16 10.33 -9.16
N ILE A 125 1.78 9.63 -8.22
CA ILE A 125 2.19 10.17 -6.93
C ILE A 125 3.68 10.50 -6.99
N ASP A 126 4.04 11.76 -6.80
CA ASP A 126 5.42 12.23 -6.88
C ASP A 126 6.24 11.71 -5.69
N LEU A 127 7.31 10.99 -5.99
CA LEU A 127 8.32 10.51 -5.04
C LEU A 127 9.67 11.23 -5.24
N SER A 128 9.73 12.31 -6.00
CA SER A 128 11.01 12.97 -6.33
C SER A 128 11.74 13.53 -5.11
N SER A 129 11.04 13.80 -4.01
CA SER A 129 11.66 14.18 -2.74
C SER A 129 12.46 13.06 -2.05
N TYR A 130 12.31 11.80 -2.50
CA TYR A 130 13.01 10.63 -2.00
C TYR A 130 14.14 10.17 -2.93
N THR A 131 14.35 10.83 -4.07
CA THR A 131 15.46 10.53 -4.97
C THR A 131 16.80 10.84 -4.32
N GLY A 132 17.84 10.15 -4.77
CA GLY A 132 19.17 10.23 -4.13
C GLY A 132 19.35 9.28 -2.94
N GLY A 133 18.35 8.47 -2.61
CA GLY A 133 18.39 7.49 -1.52
C GLY A 133 17.43 6.33 -1.71
N ASN A 134 17.14 5.65 -0.62
CA ASN A 134 16.16 4.57 -0.57
C ASN A 134 14.82 5.06 -0.01
N VAL A 135 13.73 4.43 -0.41
CA VAL A 135 12.39 4.68 0.12
C VAL A 135 11.65 3.37 0.35
N TYR A 136 10.79 3.37 1.35
CA TYR A 136 9.76 2.35 1.58
C TYR A 136 8.39 2.99 1.34
N ILE A 137 7.49 2.23 0.75
CA ILE A 137 6.07 2.58 0.61
C ILE A 137 5.26 1.66 1.51
N ALA A 138 4.30 2.20 2.23
CA ALA A 138 3.43 1.43 3.11
C ALA A 138 1.95 1.74 2.86
N PHE A 139 1.14 0.69 2.90
CA PHE A 139 -0.31 0.75 2.93
C PHE A 139 -0.77 0.42 4.34
N LYS A 140 -1.31 1.41 5.04
CA LYS A 140 -1.79 1.26 6.41
C LYS A 140 -3.29 1.11 6.43
N TYR A 141 -3.75 -0.03 6.88
CA TYR A 141 -5.16 -0.32 7.10
C TYR A 141 -5.52 -0.12 8.57
N VAL A 142 -6.69 0.48 8.79
CA VAL A 142 -7.28 0.62 10.12
C VAL A 142 -8.74 0.17 10.06
N SER A 143 -9.21 -0.52 11.08
CA SER A 143 -10.62 -0.81 11.29
C SER A 143 -11.02 -0.60 12.74
N THR A 144 -12.33 -0.51 12.98
CA THR A 144 -12.92 -0.27 14.28
C THR A 144 -13.99 -1.33 14.58
N SER A 145 -14.49 -1.35 15.81
CA SER A 145 -15.61 -2.20 16.20
C SER A 145 -16.95 -1.85 15.50
N SER A 146 -17.00 -0.72 14.80
CA SER A 146 -18.19 -0.25 14.06
C SER A 146 -18.03 -0.22 12.54
N GLY A 147 -16.81 -0.42 12.03
CA GLY A 147 -16.55 -0.40 10.59
C GLY A 147 -15.26 -1.08 10.21
N SER A 148 -15.34 -2.03 9.27
CA SER A 148 -14.22 -2.80 8.74
C SER A 148 -14.36 -2.87 7.22
N ALA A 149 -13.84 -1.85 6.52
CA ALA A 149 -13.75 -1.91 5.07
C ALA A 149 -12.86 -3.08 4.63
N THR A 150 -13.10 -3.60 3.43
CA THR A 150 -12.19 -4.53 2.77
C THR A 150 -11.52 -3.79 1.63
N TYR A 151 -10.20 -3.72 1.65
CA TYR A 151 -9.39 -3.14 0.56
C TYR A 151 -8.62 -4.23 -0.18
N GLU A 152 -8.55 -4.07 -1.50
CA GLU A 152 -7.60 -4.80 -2.33
C GLU A 152 -6.70 -3.81 -3.05
N ILE A 153 -5.40 -4.13 -3.14
CA ILE A 153 -4.36 -3.31 -3.77
C ILE A 153 -3.66 -4.16 -4.82
N ASP A 154 -3.44 -3.58 -5.99
CA ASP A 154 -2.75 -4.22 -7.10
C ASP A 154 -1.94 -3.23 -7.94
N ASN A 155 -1.13 -3.76 -8.87
CA ASN A 155 -0.37 -2.99 -9.85
C ASN A 155 0.52 -1.89 -9.24
N VAL A 156 1.14 -2.15 -8.10
CA VAL A 156 2.06 -1.20 -7.48
C VAL A 156 3.30 -1.05 -8.34
N LEU A 157 3.53 0.15 -8.86
CA LEU A 157 4.59 0.47 -9.79
C LEU A 157 5.32 1.74 -9.37
N VAL A 158 6.64 1.66 -9.29
CA VAL A 158 7.51 2.83 -9.16
C VAL A 158 8.33 3.01 -10.42
N VAL A 159 8.26 4.20 -11.01
CA VAL A 159 8.96 4.58 -12.24
C VAL A 159 9.79 5.81 -11.98
N GLY A 160 11.02 5.86 -12.51
CA GLY A 160 11.90 7.02 -12.35
C GLY A 160 12.92 7.20 -13.47
N GLU A 161 13.54 8.37 -13.52
CA GLU A 161 14.57 8.78 -14.47
C GLU A 161 15.77 9.40 -13.77
#